data_cd086b06fb7a78a29d708300a607b91d
#
_entry.id   cd086b06fb7a78a29d708300a607b91d
#
_cell.length_a   1.000
_cell.length_b   1.000
_cell.length_c   1.000
_cell.angle_alpha   90.00
_cell.angle_beta   90.00
_cell.angle_gamma   90.00
#
_symmetry.space_group_name_H-M   'P 1'
#
loop_
_entity.id
_entity.type
_entity.pdbx_description
1 polymer ?
#
loop_
_entity_poly.entity_id
_entity_poly.type
_entity_poly.pdbx_seq_one_letter_code
_entity_poly.pdbx_strand_id
1 'polypeptide(L)'
;MSKDLIKPEENEKRNQVKREKPYVYEKIMKYDEKVKRGESIAILQFQYDYTCNFRCQHCDITRLQANRSDRFFTIEDVKELSRQADEMGLGHIVITGGEPLIFPDFDDIVKDIDPQKFYITSDTNVWFLDIKKAKHLKAIGLDKIQLSLDSLSASEHDDFRRKKGSHERAVRAIDASLEAGLNIILATVVTKQRVRSEEFIEFLEFARQREVGVFVTYAKPVGEWEGNYDVLITKDDMDYIKELEKKYNVFTHLTPAYGLNLGCIAVKRMVSITKYGDIMPCPYIHVSLGNFFKEPLKDIIERGMKIKFFGKYIDTCLIAEDREFINDYEAKKIYGKPVPVPCCEVFTQDDFIK
;
A
#
# COMPACT_ATOMS: atom_id res chain seq x y z
N MET A 1 -14.86 -18.07 5.41
CA MET A 1 -13.58 -17.70 6.08
C MET A 1 -13.03 -18.95 6.77
N SER A 2 -11.86 -19.44 6.37
CA SER A 2 -11.17 -20.50 7.09
C SER A 2 -10.60 -19.92 8.38
N LYS A 3 -11.01 -20.44 9.54
CA LYS A 3 -10.49 -19.99 10.85
C LYS A 3 -8.98 -20.23 10.99
N ASP A 4 -8.43 -21.14 10.21
CA ASP A 4 -7.02 -21.56 10.25
C ASP A 4 -6.07 -20.54 9.57
N LEU A 5 -6.61 -19.54 8.85
CA LEU A 5 -5.82 -18.48 8.20
C LEU A 5 -5.68 -17.22 9.06
N ILE A 6 -6.25 -17.19 10.26
CA ILE A 6 -6.27 -15.99 11.10
C ILE A 6 -5.28 -16.18 12.25
N LYS A 7 -4.20 -15.40 12.25
CA LYS A 7 -3.23 -15.35 13.36
C LYS A 7 -3.88 -14.78 14.64
N PRO A 8 -3.41 -15.15 15.84
CA PRO A 8 -3.93 -14.61 17.12
C PRO A 8 -3.93 -13.08 17.17
N GLU A 9 -2.86 -12.45 16.70
CA GLU A 9 -2.72 -10.98 16.67
C GLU A 9 -3.75 -10.34 15.71
N GLU A 10 -4.11 -11.03 14.63
CA GLU A 10 -5.18 -10.56 13.74
C GLU A 10 -6.55 -10.63 14.41
N ASN A 11 -6.80 -11.64 15.22
CA ASN A 11 -8.03 -11.76 15.99
C ASN A 11 -8.17 -10.62 17.01
N GLU A 12 -7.09 -10.27 17.70
CA GLU A 12 -7.10 -9.16 18.67
C GLU A 12 -7.39 -7.84 17.97
N LYS A 13 -6.71 -7.55 16.85
CA LYS A 13 -6.98 -6.37 16.01
C LYS A 13 -8.43 -6.33 15.52
N ARG A 14 -8.99 -7.46 15.10
CA ARG A 14 -10.40 -7.56 14.69
C ARG A 14 -11.35 -7.24 15.84
N ASN A 15 -11.06 -7.75 17.04
CA ASN A 15 -11.86 -7.45 18.23
C ASN A 15 -11.76 -5.98 18.61
N GLN A 16 -10.61 -5.34 18.44
CA GLN A 16 -10.44 -3.91 18.61
C GLN A 16 -11.30 -3.13 17.61
N VAL A 17 -11.20 -3.43 16.31
CA VAL A 17 -12.02 -2.80 15.27
C VAL A 17 -13.51 -3.00 15.54
N LYS A 18 -13.93 -4.18 16.01
CA LYS A 18 -15.32 -4.45 16.39
C LYS A 18 -15.81 -3.53 17.51
N ARG A 19 -14.96 -3.24 18.51
CA ARG A 19 -15.32 -2.36 19.63
C ARG A 19 -15.32 -0.89 19.25
N GLU A 20 -14.28 -0.47 18.51
CA GLU A 20 -14.01 0.95 18.24
C GLU A 20 -14.69 1.45 16.95
N LYS A 21 -14.84 0.58 15.95
CA LYS A 21 -15.38 0.88 14.62
C LYS A 21 -16.33 -0.21 14.14
N PRO A 22 -17.47 -0.43 14.79
CA PRO A 22 -18.39 -1.53 14.48
C PRO A 22 -18.85 -1.54 13.02
N TYR A 23 -19.08 -0.37 12.43
CA TYR A 23 -19.49 -0.26 11.02
C TYR A 23 -18.40 -0.74 10.06
N VAL A 24 -17.13 -0.41 10.31
CA VAL A 24 -15.98 -0.93 9.53
C VAL A 24 -15.88 -2.46 9.69
N TYR A 25 -16.07 -2.95 10.92
CA TYR A 25 -16.06 -4.39 11.19
C TYR A 25 -17.14 -5.14 10.39
N GLU A 26 -18.35 -4.60 10.30
CA GLU A 26 -19.44 -5.19 9.50
C GLU A 26 -19.08 -5.28 8.00
N LYS A 27 -18.43 -4.27 7.45
CA LYS A 27 -17.92 -4.30 6.06
C LYS A 27 -16.90 -5.43 5.87
N ILE A 28 -15.93 -5.53 6.80
CA ILE A 28 -14.89 -6.58 6.76
C ILE A 28 -15.51 -7.98 6.83
N MET A 29 -16.54 -8.17 7.64
CA MET A 29 -17.21 -9.47 7.76
C MET A 29 -17.93 -9.90 6.48
N LYS A 30 -18.28 -8.96 5.59
CA LYS A 30 -18.90 -9.25 4.29
C LYS A 30 -17.88 -9.51 3.16
N TYR A 31 -16.59 -9.37 3.40
CA TYR A 31 -15.56 -9.52 2.36
C TYR A 31 -15.52 -10.92 1.74
N ASP A 32 -15.72 -11.96 2.52
CA ASP A 32 -15.79 -13.34 2.02
C ASP A 32 -16.93 -13.53 0.98
N GLU A 33 -18.09 -12.94 1.25
CA GLU A 33 -19.23 -12.98 0.33
C GLU A 33 -18.96 -12.14 -0.94
N LYS A 34 -18.34 -10.98 -0.80
CA LYS A 34 -17.95 -10.13 -1.94
C LYS A 34 -16.99 -10.87 -2.87
N VAL A 35 -15.94 -11.48 -2.32
CA VAL A 35 -14.96 -12.26 -3.10
C VAL A 35 -15.62 -13.45 -3.80
N LYS A 36 -16.56 -14.16 -3.16
CA LYS A 36 -17.33 -15.25 -3.80
C LYS A 36 -18.18 -14.79 -4.98
N ARG A 37 -18.63 -13.53 -4.97
CA ARG A 37 -19.34 -12.92 -6.11
C ARG A 37 -18.40 -12.34 -7.16
N GLY A 38 -17.08 -12.46 -7.00
CA GLY A 38 -16.07 -11.87 -7.90
C GLY A 38 -15.90 -10.36 -7.73
N GLU A 39 -16.35 -9.79 -6.61
CA GLU A 39 -16.22 -8.38 -6.30
C GLU A 39 -14.88 -8.07 -5.62
N SER A 40 -14.37 -6.88 -5.87
CA SER A 40 -13.20 -6.36 -5.17
C SER A 40 -13.51 -5.97 -3.72
N ILE A 41 -12.54 -6.18 -2.84
CA ILE A 41 -12.51 -5.67 -1.47
C ILE A 41 -11.39 -4.63 -1.30
N ALA A 42 -11.22 -3.77 -2.29
CA ALA A 42 -10.06 -2.91 -2.42
C ALA A 42 -9.81 -2.06 -1.17
N ILE A 43 -8.57 -2.06 -0.72
CA ILE A 43 -7.99 -0.99 0.07
C ILE A 43 -7.69 0.14 -0.92
N LEU A 44 -8.21 1.33 -0.67
CA LEU A 44 -7.93 2.49 -1.52
C LEU A 44 -6.62 3.13 -1.05
N GLN A 45 -5.54 2.96 -1.81
CA GLN A 45 -4.31 3.69 -1.59
C GLN A 45 -4.39 5.04 -2.30
N PHE A 46 -4.62 6.09 -1.54
CA PHE A 46 -4.96 7.41 -2.05
C PHE A 46 -3.74 8.34 -2.03
N GLN A 47 -3.25 8.70 -3.21
CA GLN A 47 -2.13 9.62 -3.44
C GLN A 47 -2.68 11.05 -3.62
N TYR A 48 -3.02 11.72 -2.51
CA TYR A 48 -3.65 13.05 -2.56
C TYR A 48 -2.76 14.12 -3.18
N ASP A 49 -1.48 14.16 -2.79
CA ASP A 49 -0.48 15.09 -3.35
C ASP A 49 0.88 14.40 -3.52
N TYR A 50 1.73 14.96 -4.37
CA TYR A 50 3.07 14.43 -4.66
C TYR A 50 4.22 15.23 -4.02
N THR A 51 3.90 16.27 -3.24
CA THR A 51 4.89 17.01 -2.47
C THR A 51 5.56 16.11 -1.44
N CYS A 52 6.88 16.05 -1.44
CA CYS A 52 7.67 15.25 -0.52
C CYS A 52 8.96 15.97 -0.14
N ASN A 53 9.39 15.79 1.09
CA ASN A 53 10.65 16.31 1.63
C ASN A 53 11.85 15.34 1.46
N PHE A 54 11.62 14.17 0.83
CA PHE A 54 12.64 13.15 0.49
C PHE A 54 12.76 12.93 -1.02
N ARG A 55 13.78 12.14 -1.43
CA ARG A 55 14.06 11.75 -2.82
C ARG A 55 14.56 10.29 -2.86
N CYS A 56 13.79 9.38 -2.28
CA CYS A 56 14.17 7.97 -2.12
C CYS A 56 14.46 7.28 -3.45
N GLN A 57 15.44 6.37 -3.47
CA GLN A 57 15.89 5.67 -4.68
C GLN A 57 14.78 4.85 -5.37
N HIS A 58 13.94 4.18 -4.58
CA HIS A 58 12.87 3.30 -5.07
C HIS A 58 11.57 4.02 -5.42
N CYS A 59 11.50 5.36 -5.21
CA CYS A 59 10.25 6.10 -5.30
C CYS A 59 9.90 6.40 -6.76
N ASP A 60 8.68 6.03 -7.16
CA ASP A 60 8.14 6.21 -8.51
C ASP A 60 7.27 7.46 -8.67
N ILE A 61 7.00 8.17 -7.59
CA ILE A 61 6.16 9.38 -7.58
C ILE A 61 6.65 10.44 -8.58
N THR A 62 7.96 10.52 -8.80
CA THR A 62 8.53 11.47 -9.79
C THR A 62 8.04 11.20 -11.21
N ARG A 63 7.81 9.95 -11.59
CA ARG A 63 7.25 9.59 -12.91
C ARG A 63 5.76 9.96 -12.99
N LEU A 64 4.97 9.63 -11.97
CA LEU A 64 3.55 9.99 -11.89
C LEU A 64 3.35 11.51 -11.87
N GLN A 65 4.25 12.24 -11.22
CA GLN A 65 4.24 13.72 -11.18
C GLN A 65 4.55 14.37 -12.53
N ALA A 66 5.31 13.70 -13.39
CA ALA A 66 5.67 14.21 -14.71
C ALA A 66 4.45 14.28 -15.65
N ASN A 67 3.46 13.38 -15.49
CA ASN A 67 2.21 13.40 -16.24
C ASN A 67 1.21 14.37 -15.57
N ARG A 68 1.34 15.65 -15.90
CA ARG A 68 0.50 16.69 -15.30
C ARG A 68 -0.87 16.75 -15.95
N SER A 69 -1.91 16.92 -15.11
CA SER A 69 -3.26 17.28 -15.50
C SER A 69 -3.65 18.57 -14.79
N ASP A 70 -4.52 19.37 -15.40
CA ASP A 70 -5.08 20.58 -14.79
C ASP A 70 -6.11 20.24 -13.70
N ARG A 71 -6.64 18.99 -13.69
CA ARG A 71 -7.57 18.49 -12.71
C ARG A 71 -6.86 17.59 -11.71
N PHE A 72 -6.96 17.91 -10.44
CA PHE A 72 -6.43 17.15 -9.31
C PHE A 72 -7.45 17.14 -8.16
N PHE A 73 -7.26 16.24 -7.18
CA PHE A 73 -8.17 16.11 -6.05
C PHE A 73 -8.24 17.39 -5.23
N THR A 74 -9.46 17.76 -4.86
CA THR A 74 -9.80 18.74 -3.85
C THR A 74 -10.41 18.06 -2.62
N ILE A 75 -10.65 18.80 -1.56
CA ILE A 75 -11.31 18.27 -0.34
C ILE A 75 -12.74 17.79 -0.64
N GLU A 76 -13.46 18.47 -1.53
CA GLU A 76 -14.79 18.03 -1.98
C GLU A 76 -14.75 16.69 -2.71
N ASP A 77 -13.71 16.46 -3.50
CA ASP A 77 -13.49 15.16 -4.17
C ASP A 77 -13.19 14.03 -3.18
N VAL A 78 -12.53 14.34 -2.06
CA VAL A 78 -12.30 13.36 -0.99
C VAL A 78 -13.62 12.87 -0.39
N LYS A 79 -14.58 13.77 -0.15
CA LYS A 79 -15.94 13.39 0.31
C LYS A 79 -16.63 12.47 -0.69
N GLU A 80 -16.55 12.81 -1.97
CA GLU A 80 -17.16 11.99 -3.03
C GLU A 80 -16.48 10.63 -3.15
N LEU A 81 -15.14 10.56 -3.04
CA LEU A 81 -14.40 9.31 -2.98
C LEU A 81 -14.85 8.44 -1.80
N SER A 82 -14.94 9.05 -0.61
CA SER A 82 -15.43 8.39 0.61
C SER A 82 -16.85 7.84 0.41
N ARG A 83 -17.76 8.63 -0.17
CA ARG A 83 -19.14 8.21 -0.44
C ARG A 83 -19.19 6.99 -1.37
N GLN A 84 -18.51 7.04 -2.51
CA GLN A 84 -18.49 5.93 -3.47
C GLN A 84 -17.84 4.67 -2.88
N ALA A 85 -16.74 4.81 -2.13
CA ALA A 85 -16.07 3.72 -1.45
C ALA A 85 -16.98 3.05 -0.40
N ASP A 86 -17.73 3.86 0.36
CA ASP A 86 -18.68 3.39 1.37
C ASP A 86 -19.83 2.61 0.74
N GLU A 87 -20.41 3.10 -0.35
CA GLU A 87 -21.47 2.42 -1.12
C GLU A 87 -21.00 1.07 -1.69
N MET A 88 -19.72 0.98 -2.04
CA MET A 88 -19.10 -0.29 -2.46
C MET A 88 -18.78 -1.21 -1.28
N GLY A 89 -19.02 -0.80 -0.03
CA GLY A 89 -18.70 -1.57 1.17
C GLY A 89 -17.19 -1.75 1.39
N LEU A 90 -16.35 -0.83 0.91
CA LEU A 90 -14.92 -0.82 1.19
C LEU A 90 -14.68 -0.25 2.59
N GLY A 91 -13.75 -0.84 3.33
CA GLY A 91 -13.55 -0.52 4.75
C GLY A 91 -12.18 0.08 5.10
N HIS A 92 -11.27 0.25 4.12
CA HIS A 92 -9.92 0.69 4.42
C HIS A 92 -9.39 1.68 3.36
N ILE A 93 -8.89 2.82 3.83
CA ILE A 93 -8.22 3.82 3.00
C ILE A 93 -6.81 4.08 3.55
N VAL A 94 -5.83 4.13 2.66
CA VAL A 94 -4.43 4.46 2.98
C VAL A 94 -4.10 5.80 2.35
N ILE A 95 -3.83 6.82 3.16
CA ILE A 95 -3.38 8.13 2.70
C ILE A 95 -1.88 8.05 2.44
N THR A 96 -1.50 8.37 1.21
CA THR A 96 -0.11 8.32 0.74
C THR A 96 0.14 9.40 -0.33
N GLY A 97 1.12 9.21 -1.18
CA GLY A 97 1.51 10.14 -2.24
C GLY A 97 2.97 10.51 -2.10
N GLY A 98 3.28 11.81 -1.93
CA GLY A 98 4.58 12.27 -1.47
C GLY A 98 4.78 11.97 0.02
N GLU A 99 4.79 13.00 0.86
CA GLU A 99 4.78 12.83 2.32
C GLU A 99 3.49 13.40 2.91
N PRO A 100 2.56 12.54 3.37
CA PRO A 100 1.26 13.00 3.86
C PRO A 100 1.34 13.99 5.04
N LEU A 101 2.31 13.83 5.95
CA LEU A 101 2.42 14.68 7.14
C LEU A 101 2.87 16.12 6.85
N ILE A 102 3.17 16.46 5.59
CA ILE A 102 3.40 17.85 5.16
C ILE A 102 2.24 18.44 4.35
N PHE A 103 1.20 17.67 4.06
CA PHE A 103 0.03 18.21 3.39
C PHE A 103 -0.71 19.17 4.33
N PRO A 104 -0.97 20.42 3.90
CA PRO A 104 -1.67 21.38 4.74
C PRO A 104 -3.09 20.91 5.11
N ASP A 105 -3.72 20.14 4.22
CA ASP A 105 -5.10 19.68 4.32
C ASP A 105 -5.22 18.28 4.95
N PHE A 106 -4.15 17.73 5.56
CA PHE A 106 -4.14 16.34 6.05
C PHE A 106 -5.26 16.06 7.04
N ASP A 107 -5.52 16.96 7.96
CA ASP A 107 -6.58 16.80 8.97
C ASP A 107 -7.97 16.80 8.32
N ASP A 108 -8.20 17.68 7.32
CA ASP A 108 -9.44 17.71 6.54
C ASP A 108 -9.60 16.46 5.68
N ILE A 109 -8.53 15.94 5.09
CA ILE A 109 -8.55 14.65 4.36
C ILE A 109 -9.01 13.52 5.27
N VAL A 110 -8.43 13.39 6.47
CA VAL A 110 -8.83 12.34 7.43
C VAL A 110 -10.30 12.50 7.82
N LYS A 111 -10.73 13.73 8.12
CA LYS A 111 -12.12 14.04 8.48
C LYS A 111 -13.10 13.69 7.36
N ASP A 112 -12.80 14.07 6.13
CA ASP A 112 -13.69 13.91 4.98
C ASP A 112 -13.69 12.48 4.41
N ILE A 113 -12.65 11.70 4.67
CA ILE A 113 -12.68 10.23 4.51
C ILE A 113 -13.71 9.62 5.48
N ASP A 114 -13.92 10.21 6.65
CA ASP A 114 -14.80 9.77 7.73
C ASP A 114 -14.23 8.56 8.51
N PRO A 115 -13.58 8.82 9.66
CA PRO A 115 -13.02 7.76 10.53
C PRO A 115 -14.06 6.77 11.08
N GLN A 116 -15.36 7.11 11.05
CA GLN A 116 -16.42 6.19 11.46
C GLN A 116 -16.73 5.15 10.37
N LYS A 117 -16.46 5.48 9.11
CA LYS A 117 -16.75 4.64 7.96
C LYS A 117 -15.56 3.80 7.51
N PHE A 118 -14.34 4.23 7.82
CA PHE A 118 -13.12 3.58 7.33
C PHE A 118 -12.08 3.37 8.41
N TYR A 119 -11.31 2.31 8.25
CA TYR A 119 -10.01 2.17 8.89
C TYR A 119 -9.01 2.99 8.08
N ILE A 120 -8.43 4.02 8.68
CA ILE A 120 -7.56 4.96 7.98
C ILE A 120 -6.11 4.73 8.37
N THR A 121 -5.27 4.48 7.39
CA THR A 121 -3.80 4.35 7.54
C THR A 121 -3.12 5.49 6.81
N SER A 122 -1.95 5.93 7.29
CA SER A 122 -1.06 6.81 6.52
C SER A 122 0.30 6.18 6.35
N ASP A 123 0.80 6.16 5.10
CA ASP A 123 2.19 5.81 4.79
C ASP A 123 3.03 7.08 4.93
N THR A 124 4.12 7.04 5.72
CA THR A 124 4.88 8.26 6.00
C THR A 124 6.36 7.97 6.25
N ASN A 125 7.21 8.94 5.88
CA ASN A 125 8.62 8.95 6.20
C ASN A 125 8.90 9.46 7.62
N VAL A 126 7.87 9.84 8.35
CA VAL A 126 7.82 10.25 9.77
C VAL A 126 8.78 11.37 10.17
N TRP A 127 9.31 12.12 9.21
CA TRP A 127 10.25 13.22 9.49
C TRP A 127 9.72 14.25 10.50
N PHE A 128 8.41 14.49 10.48
CA PHE A 128 7.73 15.45 11.34
C PHE A 128 6.90 14.81 12.47
N LEU A 129 7.13 13.52 12.73
CA LEU A 129 6.36 12.79 13.74
C LEU A 129 7.08 12.82 15.08
N ASP A 130 6.55 13.57 16.00
CA ASP A 130 6.87 13.57 17.44
C ASP A 130 5.66 13.09 18.24
N ILE A 131 5.82 13.02 19.56
CA ILE A 131 4.74 12.58 20.48
C ILE A 131 3.48 13.47 20.39
N LYS A 132 3.65 14.78 20.20
CA LYS A 132 2.53 15.72 20.07
C LYS A 132 1.77 15.45 18.78
N LYS A 133 2.48 15.28 17.66
CA LYS A 133 1.88 14.96 16.37
C LYS A 133 1.23 13.58 16.39
N ALA A 134 1.87 12.57 17.02
CA ALA A 134 1.29 11.22 17.15
C ALA A 134 -0.04 11.24 17.93
N LYS A 135 -0.10 11.93 19.07
CA LYS A 135 -1.34 12.12 19.83
C LYS A 135 -2.41 12.86 19.02
N HIS A 136 -2.03 13.89 18.28
CA HIS A 136 -2.95 14.62 17.40
C HIS A 136 -3.52 13.72 16.30
N LEU A 137 -2.67 12.97 15.58
CA LEU A 137 -3.11 12.07 14.53
C LEU A 137 -4.11 11.02 15.03
N LYS A 138 -3.86 10.46 16.21
CA LYS A 138 -4.80 9.55 16.85
C LYS A 138 -6.14 10.25 17.18
N ALA A 139 -6.06 11.47 17.70
CA ALA A 139 -7.26 12.24 18.11
C ALA A 139 -8.15 12.61 16.92
N ILE A 140 -7.59 12.87 15.73
CA ILE A 140 -8.37 13.15 14.52
C ILE A 140 -8.96 11.89 13.87
N GLY A 141 -8.64 10.69 14.39
CA GLY A 141 -9.20 9.42 13.92
C GLY A 141 -8.32 8.61 12.95
N LEU A 142 -7.03 8.94 12.85
CA LEU A 142 -6.07 8.07 12.17
C LEU A 142 -5.86 6.79 12.97
N ASP A 143 -6.06 5.63 12.36
CA ASP A 143 -5.99 4.34 13.05
C ASP A 143 -4.58 3.78 13.11
N LYS A 144 -3.78 4.02 12.07
CA LYS A 144 -2.46 3.40 11.94
C LYS A 144 -1.51 4.24 11.10
N ILE A 145 -0.24 4.18 11.46
CA ILE A 145 0.87 4.66 10.64
C ILE A 145 1.66 3.47 10.08
N GLN A 146 1.97 3.52 8.80
CA GLN A 146 2.96 2.69 8.15
C GLN A 146 4.25 3.51 8.04
N LEU A 147 5.16 3.25 8.98
CA LEU A 147 6.38 4.00 9.18
C LEU A 147 7.51 3.44 8.33
N SER A 148 8.14 4.29 7.53
CA SER A 148 9.25 3.90 6.66
C SER A 148 10.56 3.72 7.45
N LEU A 149 11.09 2.48 7.49
CA LEU A 149 12.42 2.17 8.02
C LEU A 149 13.03 1.02 7.20
N ASP A 150 14.16 1.25 6.51
CA ASP A 150 14.73 0.26 5.58
C ASP A 150 15.99 -0.43 6.08
N SER A 151 16.72 0.12 7.04
CA SER A 151 17.88 -0.51 7.66
C SER A 151 18.02 -0.04 9.10
N LEU A 152 18.67 -0.85 9.95
CA LEU A 152 19.13 -0.45 11.28
C LEU A 152 20.41 0.37 11.22
N SER A 153 21.16 0.31 10.12
CA SER A 153 22.29 1.18 9.84
C SER A 153 21.79 2.57 9.44
N ALA A 154 22.16 3.58 10.23
CA ALA A 154 21.76 4.96 9.98
C ALA A 154 22.27 5.46 8.61
N SER A 155 23.50 5.10 8.24
CA SER A 155 24.06 5.48 6.94
C SER A 155 23.31 4.83 5.77
N GLU A 156 23.02 3.54 5.85
CA GLU A 156 22.30 2.84 4.77
C GLU A 156 20.88 3.36 4.61
N HIS A 157 20.15 3.55 5.71
CA HIS A 157 18.81 4.11 5.64
C HIS A 157 18.80 5.53 5.07
N ASP A 158 19.70 6.40 5.57
CA ASP A 158 19.78 7.80 5.14
C ASP A 158 20.15 7.89 3.65
N ASP A 159 21.10 7.06 3.18
CA ASP A 159 21.50 7.01 1.78
C ASP A 159 20.37 6.48 0.88
N PHE A 160 19.67 5.43 1.29
CA PHE A 160 18.53 4.87 0.56
C PHE A 160 17.38 5.88 0.45
N ARG A 161 17.11 6.62 1.52
CA ARG A 161 16.09 7.68 1.57
C ARG A 161 16.59 9.02 1.07
N ARG A 162 17.90 9.16 0.80
CA ARG A 162 18.57 10.42 0.40
C ARG A 162 18.26 11.57 1.34
N LYS A 163 18.23 11.27 2.64
CA LYS A 163 17.91 12.24 3.67
C LYS A 163 18.69 11.97 4.96
N LYS A 164 19.76 12.73 5.16
CA LYS A 164 20.58 12.61 6.38
C LYS A 164 19.75 12.86 7.63
N GLY A 165 19.87 11.96 8.61
CA GLY A 165 19.16 11.99 9.88
C GLY A 165 17.75 11.40 9.83
N SER A 166 17.35 10.79 8.69
CA SER A 166 16.02 10.15 8.58
C SER A 166 15.90 8.91 9.45
N HIS A 167 16.96 8.12 9.59
CA HIS A 167 16.99 6.96 10.46
C HIS A 167 16.72 7.34 11.93
N GLU A 168 17.45 8.31 12.48
CA GLU A 168 17.28 8.74 13.86
C GLU A 168 15.85 9.24 14.12
N ARG A 169 15.28 9.98 13.17
CA ARG A 169 13.88 10.43 13.26
C ARG A 169 12.89 9.27 13.20
N ALA A 170 13.12 8.29 12.34
CA ALA A 170 12.27 7.11 12.23
C ALA A 170 12.27 6.30 13.55
N VAL A 171 13.44 6.07 14.15
CA VAL A 171 13.55 5.37 15.43
C VAL A 171 12.83 6.13 16.55
N ARG A 172 13.01 7.44 16.65
CA ARG A 172 12.29 8.27 17.64
C ARG A 172 10.77 8.29 17.41
N ALA A 173 10.35 8.26 16.15
CA ALA A 173 8.94 8.25 15.78
C ALA A 173 8.25 6.93 16.18
N ILE A 174 8.98 5.80 16.19
CA ILE A 174 8.46 4.53 16.72
C ILE A 174 8.07 4.70 18.19
N ASP A 175 9.02 5.16 19.02
CA ASP A 175 8.80 5.33 20.45
C ASP A 175 7.68 6.34 20.75
N ALA A 176 7.66 7.47 20.02
CA ALA A 176 6.62 8.48 20.14
C ALA A 176 5.22 7.95 19.77
N SER A 177 5.13 7.12 18.74
CA SER A 177 3.85 6.52 18.30
C SER A 177 3.33 5.52 19.32
N LEU A 178 4.21 4.65 19.86
CA LEU A 178 3.88 3.68 20.88
C LEU A 178 3.42 4.37 22.18
N GLU A 179 4.13 5.40 22.64
CA GLU A 179 3.74 6.21 23.80
C GLU A 179 2.38 6.91 23.60
N ALA A 180 2.11 7.40 22.39
CA ALA A 180 0.82 7.97 22.05
C ALA A 180 -0.33 6.94 21.95
N GLY A 181 0.00 5.63 21.94
CA GLY A 181 -0.94 4.55 21.68
C GLY A 181 -1.51 4.58 20.25
N LEU A 182 -0.74 5.12 19.29
CA LEU A 182 -1.07 5.07 17.88
C LEU A 182 -0.52 3.76 17.29
N ASN A 183 -1.36 3.01 16.59
CA ASN A 183 -0.92 1.76 15.96
C ASN A 183 0.13 2.04 14.88
N ILE A 184 1.20 1.28 14.89
CA ILE A 184 2.25 1.38 13.86
C ILE A 184 2.62 0.02 13.28
N ILE A 185 3.12 0.05 12.06
CA ILE A 185 3.89 -1.03 11.44
C ILE A 185 5.11 -0.42 10.77
N LEU A 186 6.22 -1.16 10.74
CA LEU A 186 7.40 -0.76 9.98
C LEU A 186 7.22 -1.19 8.54
N ALA A 187 7.41 -0.27 7.60
CA ALA A 187 7.46 -0.56 6.17
C ALA A 187 8.90 -0.56 5.70
N THR A 188 9.32 -1.65 5.07
CA THR A 188 10.68 -1.81 4.57
C THR A 188 10.68 -2.37 3.15
N VAL A 189 11.61 -1.88 2.32
CA VAL A 189 11.84 -2.43 1.00
C VAL A 189 12.93 -3.51 1.08
N VAL A 190 12.64 -4.68 0.52
CA VAL A 190 13.56 -5.81 0.52
C VAL A 190 13.98 -6.12 -0.92
N THR A 191 15.28 -5.99 -1.18
CA THR A 191 15.94 -6.41 -2.42
C THR A 191 16.44 -7.84 -2.32
N LYS A 192 16.82 -8.43 -3.46
CA LYS A 192 17.47 -9.74 -3.51
C LYS A 192 18.73 -9.82 -2.64
N GLN A 193 19.49 -8.74 -2.55
CA GLN A 193 20.72 -8.68 -1.76
C GLN A 193 20.44 -8.68 -0.26
N ARG A 194 19.29 -8.08 0.15
CA ARG A 194 18.95 -7.91 1.56
C ARG A 194 18.14 -9.06 2.16
N VAL A 195 17.32 -9.75 1.37
CA VAL A 195 16.31 -10.71 1.86
C VAL A 195 16.89 -11.83 2.75
N ARG A 196 18.15 -12.23 2.52
CA ARG A 196 18.84 -13.29 3.29
C ARG A 196 20.02 -12.75 4.10
N SER A 197 20.14 -11.42 4.27
CA SER A 197 21.19 -10.83 5.08
C SER A 197 20.95 -11.04 6.58
N GLU A 198 22.01 -11.04 7.35
CA GLU A 198 21.94 -11.04 8.83
C GLU A 198 21.24 -9.76 9.33
N GLU A 199 21.52 -8.61 8.68
CA GLU A 199 20.88 -7.33 9.00
C GLU A 199 19.35 -7.41 8.91
N PHE A 200 18.81 -8.11 7.91
CA PHE A 200 17.36 -8.25 7.80
C PHE A 200 16.76 -9.07 8.95
N ILE A 201 17.46 -10.10 9.43
CA ILE A 201 17.04 -10.85 10.61
C ILE A 201 17.12 -9.98 11.87
N GLU A 202 18.20 -9.21 12.02
CA GLU A 202 18.34 -8.24 13.13
C GLU A 202 17.24 -7.18 13.09
N PHE A 203 16.85 -6.72 11.89
CA PHE A 203 15.73 -5.81 11.71
C PHE A 203 14.39 -6.41 12.17
N LEU A 204 14.12 -7.67 11.85
CA LEU A 204 12.92 -8.36 12.33
C LEU A 204 12.93 -8.56 13.85
N GLU A 205 14.11 -8.83 14.41
CA GLU A 205 14.30 -8.96 15.85
C GLU A 205 14.10 -7.61 16.58
N PHE A 206 14.61 -6.52 16.01
CA PHE A 206 14.38 -5.16 16.50
C PHE A 206 12.87 -4.82 16.55
N ALA A 207 12.14 -5.17 15.51
CA ALA A 207 10.69 -4.97 15.45
C ALA A 207 9.95 -5.84 16.48
N ARG A 208 10.37 -7.12 16.64
CA ARG A 208 9.80 -8.06 17.60
C ARG A 208 9.97 -7.56 19.05
N GLN A 209 11.14 -7.04 19.39
CA GLN A 209 11.41 -6.49 20.74
C GLN A 209 10.53 -5.29 21.08
N ARG A 210 10.03 -4.58 20.09
CA ARG A 210 9.10 -3.44 20.23
C ARG A 210 7.63 -3.81 20.04
N GLU A 211 7.34 -5.09 19.81
CA GLU A 211 6.00 -5.61 19.55
C GLU A 211 5.33 -4.95 18.33
N VAL A 212 6.12 -4.50 17.34
CA VAL A 212 5.62 -3.91 16.10
C VAL A 212 5.71 -4.89 14.95
N GLY A 213 4.71 -4.85 14.05
CA GLY A 213 4.72 -5.64 12.83
C GLY A 213 5.60 -5.02 11.74
N VAL A 214 6.04 -5.85 10.80
CA VAL A 214 6.84 -5.44 9.65
C VAL A 214 6.08 -5.75 8.36
N PHE A 215 5.82 -4.72 7.56
CA PHE A 215 5.32 -4.86 6.19
C PHE A 215 6.49 -4.83 5.22
N VAL A 216 6.72 -5.97 4.58
CA VAL A 216 7.76 -6.10 3.56
C VAL A 216 7.20 -5.77 2.19
N THR A 217 7.75 -4.74 1.58
CA THR A 217 7.57 -4.42 0.16
C THR A 217 8.73 -5.03 -0.61
N TYR A 218 8.44 -5.91 -1.56
CA TYR A 218 9.48 -6.41 -2.47
C TYR A 218 9.97 -5.30 -3.37
N ALA A 219 11.28 -5.25 -3.64
CA ALA A 219 11.83 -4.35 -4.64
C ALA A 219 11.10 -4.54 -5.99
N LYS A 220 10.85 -3.45 -6.67
CA LYS A 220 10.13 -3.42 -7.94
C LYS A 220 10.94 -2.65 -8.98
N PRO A 221 10.85 -3.00 -10.25
CA PRO A 221 11.61 -2.33 -11.31
C PRO A 221 10.90 -1.03 -11.73
N VAL A 222 10.69 -0.13 -10.76
CA VAL A 222 10.02 1.18 -10.93
C VAL A 222 10.89 2.30 -10.36
N GLY A 223 10.55 3.53 -10.63
CA GLY A 223 11.35 4.68 -10.22
C GLY A 223 12.75 4.63 -10.84
N GLU A 224 13.80 4.81 -10.04
CA GLU A 224 15.18 4.70 -10.53
C GLU A 224 15.60 3.24 -10.82
N TRP A 225 14.81 2.27 -10.39
CA TRP A 225 15.03 0.85 -10.66
C TRP A 225 14.31 0.35 -11.91
N GLU A 226 13.71 1.24 -12.71
CA GLU A 226 13.10 0.85 -13.97
C GLU A 226 14.10 0.12 -14.86
N GLY A 227 13.77 -1.12 -15.25
CA GLY A 227 14.66 -1.99 -16.01
C GLY A 227 15.80 -2.66 -15.22
N ASN A 228 15.97 -2.34 -13.94
CA ASN A 228 16.96 -3.01 -13.09
C ASN A 228 16.33 -4.26 -12.44
N TYR A 229 16.60 -5.41 -13.00
CA TYR A 229 16.09 -6.69 -12.52
C TYR A 229 16.98 -7.36 -11.46
N ASP A 230 18.16 -6.82 -11.19
CA ASP A 230 19.09 -7.38 -10.18
C ASP A 230 18.62 -7.15 -8.75
N VAL A 231 17.73 -6.17 -8.54
CA VAL A 231 17.13 -5.89 -7.23
C VAL A 231 15.97 -6.84 -6.89
N LEU A 232 15.44 -7.56 -7.90
CA LEU A 232 14.22 -8.35 -7.75
C LEU A 232 14.50 -9.68 -7.04
N ILE A 233 13.66 -9.99 -6.07
CA ILE A 233 13.69 -11.25 -5.35
C ILE A 233 13.23 -12.41 -6.24
N THR A 234 13.61 -13.61 -5.83
CA THR A 234 13.25 -14.86 -6.50
C THR A 234 12.07 -15.54 -5.79
N LYS A 235 11.52 -16.60 -6.38
CA LYS A 235 10.51 -17.43 -5.74
C LYS A 235 11.04 -18.04 -4.43
N ASP A 236 12.28 -18.51 -4.42
CA ASP A 236 12.91 -19.08 -3.22
C ASP A 236 13.06 -18.06 -2.10
N ASP A 237 13.27 -16.79 -2.44
CA ASP A 237 13.32 -15.70 -1.47
C ASP A 237 11.94 -15.38 -0.93
N MET A 238 10.91 -15.47 -1.74
CA MET A 238 9.51 -15.34 -1.31
C MET A 238 9.11 -16.45 -0.34
N ASP A 239 9.49 -17.69 -0.64
CA ASP A 239 9.22 -18.83 0.22
C ASP A 239 10.00 -18.69 1.54
N TYR A 240 11.22 -18.15 1.50
CA TYR A 240 11.97 -17.80 2.70
C TYR A 240 11.23 -16.75 3.57
N ILE A 241 10.69 -15.70 2.98
CA ILE A 241 9.88 -14.71 3.73
C ILE A 241 8.64 -15.36 4.36
N LYS A 242 7.96 -16.28 3.67
CA LYS A 242 6.83 -17.06 4.24
C LYS A 242 7.25 -17.89 5.46
N GLU A 243 8.49 -18.44 5.47
CA GLU A 243 9.01 -19.11 6.67
C GLU A 243 9.28 -18.13 7.81
N LEU A 244 9.76 -16.90 7.50
CA LEU A 244 9.93 -15.85 8.51
C LEU A 244 8.58 -15.40 9.10
N GLU A 245 7.50 -15.39 8.31
CA GLU A 245 6.13 -15.09 8.80
C GLU A 245 5.64 -16.02 9.92
N LYS A 246 6.24 -17.22 10.04
CA LYS A 246 5.94 -18.17 11.12
C LYS A 246 6.62 -17.81 12.46
N LYS A 247 7.71 -17.05 12.40
CA LYS A 247 8.55 -16.71 13.57
C LYS A 247 8.40 -15.26 14.01
N TYR A 248 8.10 -14.38 13.07
CA TYR A 248 8.03 -12.94 13.28
C TYR A 248 6.67 -12.40 12.87
N ASN A 249 6.27 -11.25 13.40
CA ASN A 249 5.11 -10.52 12.93
C ASN A 249 5.48 -9.74 11.65
N VAL A 250 5.86 -10.49 10.63
CA VAL A 250 6.19 -9.98 9.28
C VAL A 250 5.10 -10.42 8.30
N PHE A 251 4.80 -9.59 7.33
CA PHE A 251 3.82 -9.86 6.29
C PHE A 251 4.10 -9.04 5.04
N THR A 252 3.55 -9.50 3.94
CA THR A 252 3.68 -8.87 2.62
C THR A 252 2.29 -8.60 2.03
N HIS A 253 2.26 -8.00 0.85
CA HIS A 253 0.99 -7.87 0.12
C HIS A 253 0.38 -9.21 -0.33
N LEU A 254 1.19 -10.30 -0.38
CA LEU A 254 0.72 -11.65 -0.70
C LEU A 254 0.24 -12.42 0.54
N THR A 255 0.59 -11.97 1.73
CA THR A 255 0.13 -12.61 2.98
C THR A 255 -1.40 -12.59 3.05
N PRO A 256 -2.05 -13.72 3.38
CA PRO A 256 -3.49 -13.75 3.58
C PRO A 256 -3.96 -12.68 4.58
N ALA A 257 -5.03 -11.98 4.25
CA ALA A 257 -5.61 -10.96 5.12
C ALA A 257 -7.14 -11.07 5.13
N TYR A 258 -7.77 -10.62 6.20
CA TYR A 258 -9.21 -10.77 6.42
C TYR A 258 -9.70 -12.22 6.39
N GLY A 259 -8.80 -13.21 6.60
CA GLY A 259 -9.09 -14.64 6.46
C GLY A 259 -9.25 -15.10 5.00
N LEU A 260 -8.69 -14.34 4.05
CA LEU A 260 -8.77 -14.59 2.62
C LEU A 260 -7.37 -14.66 2.03
N ASN A 261 -7.11 -15.67 1.21
CA ASN A 261 -5.92 -15.76 0.37
C ASN A 261 -6.30 -15.38 -1.07
N LEU A 262 -5.90 -14.20 -1.51
CA LEU A 262 -6.23 -13.66 -2.83
C LEU A 262 -5.06 -13.68 -3.81
N GLY A 263 -3.89 -14.16 -3.36
CA GLY A 263 -2.65 -14.08 -4.13
C GLY A 263 -2.26 -12.63 -4.40
N CYS A 264 -1.85 -12.30 -5.64
CA CYS A 264 -1.61 -10.92 -6.05
C CYS A 264 -2.85 -10.06 -5.78
N ILE A 265 -2.66 -8.98 -5.03
CA ILE A 265 -3.77 -8.16 -4.53
C ILE A 265 -4.25 -7.10 -5.51
N ALA A 266 -3.56 -6.90 -6.64
CA ALA A 266 -3.91 -5.90 -7.64
C ALA A 266 -5.40 -5.99 -8.00
N VAL A 267 -6.10 -4.89 -7.88
CA VAL A 267 -7.56 -4.71 -8.00
C VAL A 267 -8.38 -5.52 -6.99
N LYS A 268 -8.07 -6.79 -6.75
CA LYS A 268 -8.84 -7.66 -5.83
C LYS A 268 -8.91 -7.11 -4.40
N ARG A 269 -7.79 -6.66 -3.85
CA ARG A 269 -7.67 -6.16 -2.47
C ARG A 269 -7.01 -4.78 -2.38
N MET A 270 -6.51 -4.22 -3.48
CA MET A 270 -5.89 -2.90 -3.50
C MET A 270 -6.08 -2.25 -4.86
N VAL A 271 -6.38 -0.96 -4.85
CA VAL A 271 -6.20 -0.07 -5.99
C VAL A 271 -5.45 1.16 -5.52
N SER A 272 -4.68 1.79 -6.39
CA SER A 272 -4.02 3.06 -6.10
C SER A 272 -4.68 4.18 -6.91
N ILE A 273 -4.96 5.29 -6.24
CA ILE A 273 -5.61 6.45 -6.82
C ILE A 273 -4.58 7.55 -6.91
N THR A 274 -4.28 8.02 -8.11
CA THR A 274 -3.31 9.09 -8.33
C THR A 274 -3.88 10.45 -7.95
N LYS A 275 -3.02 11.43 -7.71
CA LYS A 275 -3.41 12.84 -7.50
C LYS A 275 -4.34 13.36 -8.62
N TYR A 276 -4.24 12.83 -9.83
CA TYR A 276 -5.00 13.26 -11.00
C TYR A 276 -6.23 12.39 -11.29
N GLY A 277 -6.63 11.55 -10.34
CA GLY A 277 -7.84 10.74 -10.40
C GLY A 277 -7.72 9.41 -11.15
N ASP A 278 -6.57 9.07 -11.70
CA ASP A 278 -6.37 7.77 -12.34
C ASP A 278 -6.38 6.64 -11.32
N ILE A 279 -7.12 5.58 -11.61
CA ILE A 279 -7.17 4.38 -10.78
C ILE A 279 -6.22 3.33 -11.36
N MET A 280 -5.21 2.98 -10.60
CA MET A 280 -4.21 1.95 -10.96
C MET A 280 -4.49 0.63 -10.22
N PRO A 281 -4.13 -0.54 -10.79
CA PRO A 281 -4.33 -1.86 -10.17
C PRO A 281 -3.65 -2.00 -8.80
N CYS A 282 -2.48 -1.42 -8.66
CA CYS A 282 -1.70 -1.26 -7.42
C CYS A 282 -0.75 -0.06 -7.62
N PRO A 283 -0.03 0.41 -6.58
CA PRO A 283 0.85 1.57 -6.72
C PRO A 283 1.99 1.39 -7.73
N TYR A 284 2.31 0.16 -8.10
CA TYR A 284 3.49 -0.16 -8.92
C TYR A 284 3.17 -0.61 -10.35
N ILE A 285 1.93 -0.95 -10.67
CA ILE A 285 1.49 -1.23 -12.05
C ILE A 285 0.91 0.06 -12.60
N HIS A 286 1.72 0.79 -13.37
CA HIS A 286 1.40 2.14 -13.83
C HIS A 286 0.44 2.12 -15.05
N VAL A 287 -0.68 1.46 -14.88
CA VAL A 287 -1.78 1.38 -15.85
C VAL A 287 -3.01 2.10 -15.30
N SER A 288 -3.59 3.04 -16.05
CA SER A 288 -4.88 3.64 -15.71
C SER A 288 -6.02 2.72 -16.15
N LEU A 289 -6.76 2.19 -15.18
CA LEU A 289 -7.99 1.43 -15.42
C LEU A 289 -9.17 2.35 -15.79
N GLY A 290 -9.06 3.62 -15.49
CA GLY A 290 -10.04 4.67 -15.69
C GLY A 290 -9.74 5.85 -14.77
N ASN A 291 -10.57 6.91 -14.84
CA ASN A 291 -10.33 8.13 -14.08
C ASN A 291 -11.54 8.52 -13.25
N PHE A 292 -11.35 8.68 -11.95
CA PHE A 292 -12.38 8.99 -10.95
C PHE A 292 -13.20 10.27 -11.27
N PHE A 293 -12.58 11.25 -11.91
CA PHE A 293 -13.28 12.49 -12.32
C PHE A 293 -14.16 12.33 -13.55
N LYS A 294 -14.14 11.17 -14.24
CA LYS A 294 -14.83 10.93 -15.50
C LYS A 294 -15.90 9.84 -15.40
N GLU A 295 -15.76 8.92 -14.46
CA GLU A 295 -16.64 7.77 -14.34
C GLU A 295 -16.68 7.23 -12.90
N PRO A 296 -17.72 6.48 -12.50
CA PRO A 296 -17.85 5.95 -11.15
C PRO A 296 -16.71 5.01 -10.77
N LEU A 297 -16.23 5.10 -9.51
CA LEU A 297 -15.19 4.22 -8.96
C LEU A 297 -15.52 2.73 -9.14
N LYS A 298 -16.80 2.37 -8.96
CA LYS A 298 -17.29 0.99 -9.12
C LYS A 298 -17.01 0.46 -10.53
N ASP A 299 -17.36 1.22 -11.57
CA ASP A 299 -17.21 0.79 -12.95
C ASP A 299 -15.74 0.59 -13.34
N ILE A 300 -14.86 1.45 -12.82
CA ILE A 300 -13.41 1.35 -13.01
C ILE A 300 -12.86 0.06 -12.36
N ILE A 301 -13.24 -0.20 -11.11
CA ILE A 301 -12.77 -1.39 -10.37
C ILE A 301 -13.33 -2.68 -11.03
N GLU A 302 -14.60 -2.70 -11.44
CA GLU A 302 -15.19 -3.84 -12.14
C GLU A 302 -14.51 -4.10 -13.49
N ARG A 303 -14.14 -3.06 -14.22
CA ARG A 303 -13.30 -3.18 -15.43
C ARG A 303 -11.97 -3.84 -15.12
N GLY A 304 -11.29 -3.40 -14.07
CA GLY A 304 -10.04 -3.99 -13.61
C GLY A 304 -10.20 -5.48 -13.26
N MET A 305 -11.29 -5.86 -12.57
CA MET A 305 -11.57 -7.24 -12.21
C MET A 305 -11.81 -8.15 -13.44
N LYS A 306 -12.19 -7.60 -14.59
CA LYS A 306 -12.32 -8.36 -15.84
C LYS A 306 -10.99 -8.63 -16.54
N ILE A 307 -9.91 -7.97 -16.16
CA ILE A 307 -8.57 -8.26 -16.68
C ILE A 307 -8.04 -9.53 -15.99
N LYS A 308 -7.65 -10.55 -16.78
CA LYS A 308 -7.28 -11.90 -16.28
C LYS A 308 -6.19 -11.86 -15.19
N PHE A 309 -5.25 -10.93 -15.28
CA PHE A 309 -4.16 -10.76 -14.31
C PHE A 309 -4.65 -10.24 -12.95
N PHE A 310 -5.76 -9.52 -12.93
CA PHE A 310 -6.27 -8.91 -11.71
C PHE A 310 -7.51 -9.63 -11.16
N GLY A 311 -8.34 -10.21 -12.01
CA GLY A 311 -9.55 -10.92 -11.58
C GLY A 311 -9.31 -12.38 -11.16
N LYS A 312 -8.31 -13.07 -11.75
CA LYS A 312 -7.98 -14.45 -11.38
C LYS A 312 -7.02 -14.51 -10.19
N TYR A 313 -7.02 -15.67 -9.51
CA TYR A 313 -6.01 -15.94 -8.49
C TYR A 313 -4.63 -16.12 -9.14
N ILE A 314 -3.64 -15.42 -8.63
CA ILE A 314 -2.22 -15.52 -9.03
C ILE A 314 -1.40 -15.50 -7.74
N ASP A 315 -0.60 -16.52 -7.50
CA ASP A 315 0.16 -16.73 -6.26
C ASP A 315 1.50 -15.97 -6.20
N THR A 316 1.82 -15.23 -7.26
CA THR A 316 3.06 -14.46 -7.43
C THR A 316 2.77 -12.96 -7.54
N CYS A 317 3.76 -12.13 -7.26
CA CYS A 317 3.70 -10.69 -7.52
C CYS A 317 4.00 -10.42 -9.00
N LEU A 318 3.03 -9.89 -9.74
CA LEU A 318 3.16 -9.62 -11.18
C LEU A 318 4.40 -8.80 -11.55
N ILE A 319 4.78 -7.82 -10.73
CA ILE A 319 5.89 -6.91 -11.05
C ILE A 319 7.13 -7.07 -10.17
N ALA A 320 7.21 -8.15 -9.38
CA ALA A 320 8.43 -8.49 -8.65
C ALA A 320 8.96 -9.89 -9.00
N GLU A 321 8.07 -10.82 -9.41
CA GLU A 321 8.39 -12.22 -9.65
C GLU A 321 8.06 -12.69 -11.06
N ASP A 322 6.92 -12.25 -11.62
CA ASP A 322 6.44 -12.69 -12.92
C ASP A 322 7.23 -12.02 -14.05
N ARG A 323 8.27 -12.71 -14.51
CA ARG A 323 9.16 -12.19 -15.56
C ARG A 323 8.47 -12.06 -16.91
N GLU A 324 7.47 -12.88 -17.19
CA GLU A 324 6.68 -12.79 -18.41
C GLU A 324 5.83 -11.51 -18.38
N PHE A 325 5.12 -11.27 -17.29
CA PHE A 325 4.36 -10.03 -17.12
C PHE A 325 5.26 -8.79 -17.18
N ILE A 326 6.40 -8.79 -16.50
CA ILE A 326 7.34 -7.67 -16.52
C ILE A 326 7.84 -7.40 -17.94
N ASN A 327 8.25 -8.44 -18.68
CA ASN A 327 8.79 -8.26 -20.02
C ASN A 327 7.73 -7.84 -21.04
N ASP A 328 6.54 -8.47 -21.00
CA ASP A 328 5.53 -8.29 -22.06
C ASP A 328 4.60 -7.09 -21.82
N TYR A 329 4.40 -6.69 -20.58
CA TYR A 329 3.53 -5.57 -20.24
C TYR A 329 4.31 -4.35 -19.73
N GLU A 330 5.16 -4.49 -18.70
CA GLU A 330 5.90 -3.36 -18.16
C GLU A 330 6.95 -2.85 -19.15
N ALA A 331 7.91 -3.69 -19.55
CA ALA A 331 9.03 -3.26 -20.37
C ALA A 331 8.61 -2.84 -21.78
N LYS A 332 7.72 -3.61 -22.44
CA LYS A 332 7.32 -3.32 -23.82
C LYS A 332 6.28 -2.22 -23.96
N LYS A 333 5.41 -2.04 -22.93
CA LYS A 333 4.22 -1.21 -23.09
C LYS A 333 4.15 0.00 -22.15
N ILE A 334 4.92 0.01 -21.06
CA ILE A 334 4.84 1.04 -20.02
C ILE A 334 6.15 1.81 -19.86
N TYR A 335 7.31 1.13 -19.85
CA TYR A 335 8.60 1.82 -19.63
C TYR A 335 8.85 2.92 -20.67
N GLY A 336 9.39 4.03 -20.20
CA GLY A 336 9.68 5.20 -21.03
C GLY A 336 8.48 6.02 -21.49
N LYS A 337 7.24 5.59 -21.18
CA LYS A 337 6.03 6.38 -21.51
C LYS A 337 5.61 7.30 -20.36
N PRO A 338 4.82 8.34 -20.65
CA PRO A 338 4.06 9.04 -19.62
C PRO A 338 3.14 8.07 -18.87
N VAL A 339 3.14 8.10 -17.54
CA VAL A 339 2.38 7.17 -16.70
C VAL A 339 1.34 7.90 -15.85
N PRO A 340 0.20 7.24 -15.53
CA PRO A 340 -0.15 5.87 -15.91
C PRO A 340 -0.64 5.76 -17.37
N VAL A 341 -0.29 4.64 -18.02
CA VAL A 341 -0.71 4.35 -19.41
C VAL A 341 -2.17 3.85 -19.43
N PRO A 342 -3.05 4.31 -20.32
CA PRO A 342 -4.41 3.79 -20.42
C PRO A 342 -4.46 2.25 -20.60
N CYS A 343 -5.36 1.57 -19.91
CA CYS A 343 -5.44 0.11 -19.93
C CYS A 343 -5.70 -0.47 -21.33
N CYS A 344 -6.40 0.25 -22.20
CA CYS A 344 -6.65 -0.15 -23.59
C CYS A 344 -5.38 -0.12 -24.49
N GLU A 345 -4.33 0.58 -24.08
CA GLU A 345 -3.03 0.55 -24.76
C GLU A 345 -2.12 -0.58 -24.26
N VAL A 346 -2.43 -1.14 -23.09
CA VAL A 346 -1.63 -2.18 -22.45
C VAL A 346 -2.24 -3.57 -22.65
N PHE A 347 -3.55 -3.71 -22.45
CA PHE A 347 -4.26 -4.99 -22.52
C PHE A 347 -5.08 -5.11 -23.80
N THR A 348 -5.07 -6.32 -24.38
CA THR A 348 -5.86 -6.68 -25.58
C THR A 348 -7.13 -7.43 -25.16
N GLN A 349 -8.01 -7.74 -26.12
CA GLN A 349 -9.24 -8.51 -25.87
C GLN A 349 -8.95 -9.91 -25.26
N ASP A 350 -7.78 -10.50 -25.57
CA ASP A 350 -7.37 -11.81 -25.04
C ASP A 350 -6.94 -11.75 -23.56
N ASP A 351 -6.74 -10.55 -23.03
CA ASP A 351 -6.40 -10.33 -21.63
C ASP A 351 -7.64 -10.17 -20.73
N PHE A 352 -8.83 -10.12 -21.31
CA PHE A 352 -10.08 -10.03 -20.55
C PHE A 352 -10.69 -11.42 -20.28
N ILE A 353 -11.27 -11.57 -19.09
CA ILE A 353 -12.03 -12.77 -18.71
C ILE A 353 -13.32 -12.76 -19.53
N LYS A 354 -13.57 -13.88 -20.22
CA LYS A 354 -14.80 -14.10 -21.00
C LYS A 354 -15.99 -14.40 -20.11
#